data_aecc35396fe081630c3b772641f01780
#
_entry.id   aecc35396fe081630c3b772641f01780
#
_cell.length_a   1.000
_cell.length_b   1.000
_cell.length_c   1.000
_cell.angle_alpha   90.00
_cell.angle_beta   90.00
_cell.angle_gamma   90.00
#
_symmetry.space_group_name_H-M   'P 1'
#
loop_
_entity.id
_entity.type
_entity.pdbx_description
1 polymer ?
#
loop_
_entity_poly.entity_id
_entity_poly.type
_entity_poly.pdbx_seq_one_letter_code
_entity_poly.pdbx_strand_id
1 'polypeptide(L)'
;YEWVKGFFEKTTYTAKEETAFDKTKLENEVKSLNCAQKENQVAPENAYVSFNNSEFTIVPETAGSELKVKEAYQMISEAISSDDAEVDLGSNPDAYVTADITSDSADLQATVDAYNNFAKASITYTFGDETVTLDGNTIKDWLQFDEKGQLIQDDASFKQHIVDYVAQLAAAHDTVGTERQFQTTSGRTVSVYGSAYGWKIDQDGEV
;
A
#
# COMPACT_ATOMS: atom_id res chain seq x y z
N TYR A 1 30.55 -62.57 27.43
CA TYR A 1 29.43 -63.52 27.46
C TYR A 1 28.36 -63.23 26.41
N GLU A 2 28.21 -62.01 25.97
CA GLU A 2 27.17 -61.58 25.02
C GLU A 2 27.47 -61.97 23.58
N TRP A 3 28.72 -61.96 23.16
CA TRP A 3 29.07 -62.32 21.78
C TRP A 3 28.91 -63.81 21.46
N VAL A 4 28.96 -64.66 22.46
CA VAL A 4 28.72 -66.12 22.30
C VAL A 4 27.24 -66.41 22.06
N LYS A 5 26.32 -65.58 22.59
CA LYS A 5 24.89 -65.71 22.26
C LYS A 5 24.58 -65.41 20.82
N GLY A 6 25.28 -64.45 20.17
CA GLY A 6 25.11 -64.12 18.77
C GLY A 6 25.46 -65.28 17.82
N PHE A 7 26.14 -66.37 18.28
CA PHE A 7 26.37 -67.54 17.49
C PHE A 7 25.16 -68.51 17.41
N PHE A 8 24.24 -68.34 18.35
CA PHE A 8 23.08 -69.22 18.47
C PHE A 8 21.75 -68.52 18.26
N GLU A 9 21.76 -67.17 18.31
CA GLU A 9 20.58 -66.36 18.06
C GLU A 9 20.83 -65.45 16.82
N LYS A 10 19.89 -65.45 15.90
CA LYS A 10 19.93 -64.55 14.72
C LYS A 10 19.76 -63.12 15.19
N THR A 11 20.86 -62.46 15.50
CA THR A 11 20.85 -61.06 15.92
C THR A 11 20.90 -60.17 14.67
N THR A 12 19.86 -59.39 14.45
CA THR A 12 19.82 -58.39 13.40
C THR A 12 20.31 -57.05 13.99
N TYR A 13 21.42 -56.57 13.51
CA TYR A 13 21.90 -55.25 13.83
C TYR A 13 21.44 -54.30 12.74
N THR A 14 20.66 -53.32 13.10
CA THR A 14 20.34 -52.21 12.22
C THR A 14 21.39 -51.13 12.49
N ALA A 15 22.32 -50.96 11.58
CA ALA A 15 23.20 -49.80 11.60
C ALA A 15 22.34 -48.57 11.24
N LYS A 16 22.33 -47.56 12.11
CA LYS A 16 21.76 -46.28 11.75
C LYS A 16 22.83 -45.58 10.91
N GLU A 17 22.57 -45.45 9.63
CA GLU A 17 23.40 -44.63 8.77
C GLU A 17 23.24 -43.18 9.17
N GLU A 18 24.32 -42.56 9.62
CA GLU A 18 24.37 -41.09 9.82
C GLU A 18 25.23 -40.51 8.69
N THR A 19 24.58 -39.76 7.80
CA THR A 19 25.27 -39.02 6.76
C THR A 19 25.98 -37.84 7.37
N ALA A 20 27.31 -37.82 7.38
CA ALA A 20 28.10 -36.70 7.84
C ALA A 20 28.61 -35.93 6.63
N PHE A 21 28.39 -34.62 6.63
CA PHE A 21 28.90 -33.73 5.60
C PHE A 21 29.59 -32.49 6.21
N ASP A 22 30.46 -31.84 5.44
CA ASP A 22 31.13 -30.62 5.82
C ASP A 22 30.14 -29.42 5.67
N LYS A 23 29.68 -28.90 6.81
CA LYS A 23 28.71 -27.80 6.87
C LYS A 23 29.21 -26.53 6.20
N THR A 24 30.54 -26.23 6.33
CA THR A 24 31.13 -25.05 5.71
C THR A 24 31.18 -25.17 4.19
N LYS A 25 31.52 -26.37 3.71
CA LYS A 25 31.49 -26.65 2.27
C LYS A 25 30.06 -26.51 1.73
N LEU A 26 29.08 -27.12 2.38
CA LEU A 26 27.68 -27.03 1.97
C LEU A 26 27.19 -25.59 1.93
N GLU A 27 27.48 -24.81 2.96
CA GLU A 27 27.11 -23.37 3.01
C GLU A 27 27.70 -22.59 1.83
N ASN A 28 28.98 -22.84 1.50
CA ASN A 28 29.61 -22.20 0.36
C ASN A 28 29.00 -22.62 -0.98
N GLU A 29 28.68 -23.90 -1.14
CA GLU A 29 28.02 -24.40 -2.35
C GLU A 29 26.61 -23.77 -2.51
N VAL A 30 25.81 -23.70 -1.43
CA VAL A 30 24.49 -23.06 -1.47
C VAL A 30 24.62 -21.58 -1.85
N LYS A 31 25.58 -20.85 -1.30
CA LYS A 31 25.87 -19.47 -1.67
C LYS A 31 26.32 -19.31 -3.13
N SER A 32 26.93 -20.34 -3.71
CA SER A 32 27.41 -20.34 -5.09
C SER A 32 26.34 -20.69 -6.12
N LEU A 33 25.19 -21.17 -5.69
CA LEU A 33 24.06 -21.47 -6.59
C LEU A 33 23.68 -20.27 -7.44
N ASN A 34 23.38 -20.49 -8.70
CA ASN A 34 22.99 -19.44 -9.62
C ASN A 34 21.76 -18.62 -9.12
N CYS A 35 20.80 -19.30 -8.49
CA CYS A 35 19.63 -18.67 -7.88
C CYS A 35 19.95 -17.88 -6.59
N ALA A 36 21.12 -18.10 -5.96
CA ALA A 36 21.56 -17.37 -4.79
C ALA A 36 22.37 -16.10 -5.14
N GLN A 37 22.72 -15.90 -6.41
CA GLN A 37 23.46 -14.74 -6.86
C GLN A 37 22.51 -13.55 -7.02
N LYS A 38 22.87 -12.39 -6.42
CA LYS A 38 22.01 -11.19 -6.40
C LYS A 38 21.60 -10.69 -7.79
N GLU A 39 22.49 -10.83 -8.76
CA GLU A 39 22.26 -10.44 -10.16
C GLU A 39 21.17 -11.28 -10.85
N ASN A 40 20.86 -12.45 -10.31
CA ASN A 40 19.85 -13.36 -10.84
C ASN A 40 18.56 -13.34 -10.02
N GLN A 41 18.49 -12.48 -9.01
CA GLN A 41 17.35 -12.37 -8.10
C GLN A 41 16.51 -11.13 -8.41
N VAL A 42 15.22 -11.27 -8.23
CA VAL A 42 14.25 -10.16 -8.29
C VAL A 42 13.61 -10.06 -6.91
N ALA A 43 13.69 -8.87 -6.31
CA ALA A 43 13.00 -8.63 -5.04
C ALA A 43 11.47 -8.70 -5.24
N PRO A 44 10.71 -9.17 -4.24
CA PRO A 44 9.26 -9.06 -4.29
C PRO A 44 8.82 -7.60 -4.26
N GLU A 45 7.70 -7.29 -4.88
CA GLU A 45 7.07 -5.98 -4.77
C GLU A 45 5.80 -6.08 -3.92
N ASN A 46 5.57 -5.10 -3.05
CA ASN A 46 4.39 -5.03 -2.21
C ASN A 46 3.12 -4.73 -3.02
N ALA A 47 1.99 -5.24 -2.56
CA ALA A 47 0.70 -4.77 -3.02
C ALA A 47 0.51 -3.28 -2.68
N TYR A 48 -0.20 -2.54 -3.52
CA TYR A 48 -0.44 -1.11 -3.34
C TYR A 48 -1.79 -0.68 -3.91
N VAL A 49 -2.25 0.50 -3.50
CA VAL A 49 -3.48 1.10 -4.02
C VAL A 49 -3.15 1.94 -5.25
N SER A 50 -3.91 1.75 -6.32
CA SER A 50 -3.82 2.53 -7.56
C SER A 50 -5.21 2.97 -8.02
N PHE A 51 -5.24 4.03 -8.85
CA PHE A 51 -6.46 4.54 -9.48
C PHE A 51 -6.49 4.19 -10.97
N ASN A 52 -7.53 3.48 -11.41
CA ASN A 52 -7.67 3.00 -12.79
C ASN A 52 -8.49 3.93 -13.71
N ASN A 53 -8.54 5.22 -13.41
CA ASN A 53 -9.39 6.25 -14.04
C ASN A 53 -10.90 6.17 -13.71
N SER A 54 -11.33 5.24 -12.90
CA SER A 54 -12.73 5.06 -12.51
C SER A 54 -12.87 4.87 -11.00
N GLU A 55 -12.02 4.01 -10.44
CA GLU A 55 -12.07 3.63 -9.03
C GLU A 55 -10.68 3.30 -8.51
N PHE A 56 -10.53 3.33 -7.18
CA PHE A 56 -9.34 2.85 -6.49
C PHE A 56 -9.41 1.33 -6.38
N THR A 57 -8.29 0.66 -6.71
CA THR A 57 -8.16 -0.80 -6.66
C THR A 57 -6.83 -1.19 -6.05
N ILE A 58 -6.75 -2.39 -5.52
CA ILE A 58 -5.49 -2.98 -5.08
C ILE A 58 -4.78 -3.59 -6.28
N VAL A 59 -3.53 -3.17 -6.52
CA VAL A 59 -2.60 -3.88 -7.40
C VAL A 59 -1.92 -4.93 -6.53
N PRO A 60 -2.06 -6.23 -6.87
CA PRO A 60 -1.49 -7.30 -6.08
C PRO A 60 0.03 -7.23 -6.02
N GLU A 61 0.58 -7.81 -4.96
CA GLU A 61 2.01 -8.06 -4.82
C GLU A 61 2.54 -8.95 -5.92
N THR A 62 3.83 -8.79 -6.24
CA THR A 62 4.53 -9.70 -7.14
C THR A 62 5.51 -10.56 -6.34
N ALA A 63 5.50 -11.85 -6.62
CA ALA A 63 6.48 -12.76 -6.05
C ALA A 63 7.86 -12.46 -6.64
N GLY A 64 8.85 -12.34 -5.75
CA GLY A 64 10.25 -12.26 -6.13
C GLY A 64 10.88 -13.62 -6.32
N SER A 65 12.15 -13.62 -6.68
CA SER A 65 13.02 -14.79 -6.70
C SER A 65 14.21 -14.66 -5.74
N GLU A 66 14.11 -13.75 -4.77
CA GLU A 66 15.17 -13.54 -3.77
C GLU A 66 15.20 -14.71 -2.79
N LEU A 67 16.25 -15.53 -2.88
CA LEU A 67 16.41 -16.75 -2.08
C LEU A 67 16.89 -16.39 -0.66
N LYS A 68 16.23 -16.91 0.34
CA LYS A 68 16.70 -16.93 1.73
C LYS A 68 17.75 -18.02 1.87
N VAL A 69 19.01 -17.65 1.69
CA VAL A 69 20.15 -18.59 1.65
C VAL A 69 20.22 -19.49 2.89
N LYS A 70 19.86 -18.96 4.07
CA LYS A 70 19.88 -19.71 5.32
C LYS A 70 18.82 -20.80 5.34
N GLU A 71 17.62 -20.49 4.91
CA GLU A 71 16.50 -21.41 4.81
C GLU A 71 16.76 -22.48 3.75
N ALA A 72 17.27 -22.09 2.59
CA ALA A 72 17.70 -23.02 1.55
C ALA A 72 18.79 -23.98 2.06
N TYR A 73 19.78 -23.47 2.79
CA TYR A 73 20.80 -24.30 3.42
C TYR A 73 20.17 -25.32 4.40
N GLN A 74 19.23 -24.91 5.22
CA GLN A 74 18.55 -25.81 6.16
C GLN A 74 17.82 -26.93 5.43
N MET A 75 17.02 -26.60 4.40
CA MET A 75 16.29 -27.59 3.61
C MET A 75 17.22 -28.59 2.93
N ILE A 76 18.31 -28.11 2.31
CA ILE A 76 19.31 -28.98 1.66
C ILE A 76 20.02 -29.85 2.71
N SER A 77 20.36 -29.29 3.87
CA SER A 77 21.00 -30.02 4.96
C SER A 77 20.11 -31.14 5.52
N GLU A 78 18.81 -30.90 5.64
CA GLU A 78 17.82 -31.89 6.07
C GLU A 78 17.67 -33.00 5.03
N ALA A 79 17.56 -32.66 3.75
CA ALA A 79 17.48 -33.61 2.67
C ALA A 79 18.71 -34.54 2.60
N ILE A 80 19.92 -33.99 2.73
CA ILE A 80 21.14 -34.77 2.79
C ILE A 80 21.11 -35.74 4.00
N SER A 81 20.61 -35.27 5.15
CA SER A 81 20.53 -36.10 6.36
C SER A 81 19.46 -37.20 6.26
N SER A 82 18.44 -36.97 5.43
CA SER A 82 17.37 -37.95 5.15
C SER A 82 17.65 -38.85 3.96
N ASP A 83 18.80 -38.68 3.31
CA ASP A 83 19.19 -39.38 2.07
C ASP A 83 18.21 -39.13 0.90
N ASP A 84 17.64 -37.92 0.86
CA ASP A 84 16.79 -37.49 -0.24
C ASP A 84 17.66 -37.08 -1.44
N ALA A 85 17.30 -37.58 -2.61
CA ALA A 85 18.08 -37.38 -3.84
C ALA A 85 17.81 -35.99 -4.47
N GLU A 86 16.74 -35.28 -4.07
CA GLU A 86 16.27 -34.06 -4.68
C GLU A 86 15.65 -33.14 -3.65
N VAL A 87 15.88 -31.84 -3.79
CA VAL A 87 15.22 -30.75 -3.01
C VAL A 87 14.65 -29.74 -3.99
N ASP A 88 13.34 -29.62 -4.01
CA ASP A 88 12.67 -28.58 -4.78
C ASP A 88 12.50 -27.32 -3.93
N LEU A 89 13.43 -26.36 -4.09
CA LEU A 89 13.33 -25.06 -3.45
C LEU A 89 12.23 -24.19 -4.09
N GLY A 90 11.92 -24.41 -5.38
CA GLY A 90 10.97 -23.59 -6.13
C GLY A 90 9.52 -23.73 -5.66
N SER A 91 9.15 -24.90 -5.16
CA SER A 91 7.81 -25.17 -4.62
C SER A 91 7.67 -24.81 -3.14
N ASN A 92 8.76 -24.39 -2.47
CA ASN A 92 8.73 -24.04 -1.05
C ASN A 92 8.74 -22.51 -0.85
N PRO A 93 7.61 -21.88 -0.46
CA PRO A 93 7.51 -20.44 -0.27
C PRO A 93 8.43 -19.92 0.83
N ASP A 94 8.80 -20.76 1.80
CA ASP A 94 9.69 -20.34 2.91
C ASP A 94 11.15 -20.16 2.44
N ALA A 95 11.51 -20.71 1.27
CA ALA A 95 12.83 -20.54 0.69
C ALA A 95 13.06 -19.13 0.12
N TYR A 96 12.02 -18.34 -0.11
CA TYR A 96 12.10 -17.04 -0.77
C TYR A 96 11.63 -15.91 0.12
N VAL A 97 12.12 -14.69 -0.17
CA VAL A 97 11.60 -13.46 0.42
C VAL A 97 10.21 -13.20 -0.16
N THR A 98 9.26 -12.94 0.71
CA THR A 98 7.88 -12.59 0.35
C THR A 98 7.66 -11.09 0.49
N ALA A 99 6.66 -10.56 -0.20
CA ALA A 99 6.23 -9.18 0.00
C ALA A 99 5.76 -8.97 1.45
N ASP A 100 6.06 -7.79 2.01
CA ASP A 100 5.65 -7.42 3.37
C ASP A 100 4.16 -7.03 3.42
N ILE A 101 3.64 -6.50 2.30
CA ILE A 101 2.25 -6.10 2.15
C ILE A 101 1.64 -6.90 1.01
N THR A 102 0.58 -7.62 1.32
CA THR A 102 -0.13 -8.49 0.38
C THR A 102 -1.51 -7.93 0.04
N SER A 103 -2.09 -8.38 -1.03
CA SER A 103 -3.40 -7.92 -1.55
C SER A 103 -4.58 -8.22 -0.62
N ASP A 104 -4.41 -9.12 0.35
CA ASP A 104 -5.38 -9.42 1.40
C ASP A 104 -5.22 -8.53 2.65
N SER A 105 -4.32 -7.53 2.60
CA SER A 105 -4.12 -6.58 3.70
C SER A 105 -5.40 -5.81 4.00
N ALA A 106 -5.86 -5.90 5.26
CA ALA A 106 -7.03 -5.17 5.73
C ALA A 106 -6.83 -3.64 5.65
N ASP A 107 -5.59 -3.16 5.82
CA ASP A 107 -5.27 -1.73 5.74
C ASP A 107 -5.37 -1.21 4.31
N LEU A 108 -4.90 -2.00 3.30
CA LEU A 108 -5.10 -1.65 1.90
C LEU A 108 -6.57 -1.63 1.52
N GLN A 109 -7.35 -2.63 1.96
CA GLN A 109 -8.78 -2.67 1.69
C GLN A 109 -9.50 -1.48 2.32
N ALA A 110 -9.19 -1.13 3.57
CA ALA A 110 -9.76 0.04 4.22
C ALA A 110 -9.41 1.34 3.48
N THR A 111 -8.18 1.44 2.98
CA THR A 111 -7.72 2.57 2.17
C THR A 111 -8.51 2.67 0.86
N VAL A 112 -8.65 1.58 0.11
CA VAL A 112 -9.46 1.53 -1.13
C VAL A 112 -10.91 1.94 -0.85
N ASP A 113 -11.53 1.40 0.21
CA ASP A 113 -12.90 1.72 0.56
C ASP A 113 -13.06 3.20 0.92
N ALA A 114 -12.14 3.76 1.69
CA ALA A 114 -12.14 5.17 2.06
C ALA A 114 -12.03 6.09 0.83
N TYR A 115 -11.05 5.84 -0.05
CA TYR A 115 -10.87 6.67 -1.24
C TYR A 115 -11.98 6.50 -2.27
N ASN A 116 -12.56 5.31 -2.42
CA ASN A 116 -13.74 5.10 -3.25
C ASN A 116 -14.99 5.78 -2.68
N ASN A 117 -15.09 5.91 -1.35
CA ASN A 117 -16.14 6.70 -0.73
C ASN A 117 -15.93 8.20 -0.97
N PHE A 118 -14.70 8.71 -0.88
CA PHE A 118 -14.39 10.09 -1.25
C PHE A 118 -14.68 10.38 -2.72
N ALA A 119 -14.32 9.46 -3.61
CA ALA A 119 -14.62 9.59 -5.04
C ALA A 119 -16.14 9.64 -5.35
N LYS A 120 -16.98 9.11 -4.47
CA LYS A 120 -18.44 9.17 -4.55
C LYS A 120 -19.02 10.36 -3.78
N ALA A 121 -18.22 11.08 -3.00
CA ALA A 121 -18.70 12.22 -2.24
C ALA A 121 -19.18 13.33 -3.17
N SER A 122 -20.27 13.94 -2.78
CA SER A 122 -20.82 15.10 -3.48
C SER A 122 -21.36 16.07 -2.42
N ILE A 123 -20.70 17.22 -2.30
CA ILE A 123 -21.08 18.28 -1.38
C ILE A 123 -21.58 19.45 -2.22
N THR A 124 -22.82 19.85 -2.03
CA THR A 124 -23.39 20.98 -2.73
C THR A 124 -23.46 22.19 -1.81
N TYR A 125 -22.73 23.23 -2.16
CA TYR A 125 -22.79 24.56 -1.53
C TYR A 125 -23.85 25.39 -2.23
N THR A 126 -24.71 26.07 -1.46
CA THR A 126 -25.77 26.92 -2.00
C THR A 126 -25.52 28.38 -1.57
N PHE A 127 -25.37 29.26 -2.54
CA PHE A 127 -25.13 30.69 -2.36
C PHE A 127 -26.27 31.50 -3.01
N GLY A 128 -27.38 31.65 -2.29
CA GLY A 128 -28.60 32.25 -2.86
C GLY A 128 -29.18 31.34 -3.97
N ASP A 129 -29.17 31.80 -5.21
CA ASP A 129 -29.67 31.06 -6.37
C ASP A 129 -28.56 30.25 -7.09
N GLU A 130 -27.32 30.40 -6.66
CA GLU A 130 -26.18 29.68 -7.24
C GLU A 130 -25.83 28.44 -6.39
N THR A 131 -25.40 27.40 -7.07
CA THR A 131 -24.89 26.18 -6.44
C THR A 131 -23.53 25.80 -6.99
N VAL A 132 -22.65 25.37 -6.10
CA VAL A 132 -21.33 24.82 -6.46
C VAL A 132 -21.24 23.43 -5.85
N THR A 133 -20.81 22.47 -6.64
CA THR A 133 -20.67 21.08 -6.18
C THR A 133 -19.20 20.71 -6.13
N LEU A 134 -18.74 20.28 -4.95
CA LEU A 134 -17.50 19.57 -4.78
C LEU A 134 -17.77 18.07 -4.96
N ASP A 135 -17.28 17.50 -6.03
CA ASP A 135 -17.48 16.09 -6.36
C ASP A 135 -16.18 15.28 -6.32
N GLY A 136 -16.31 13.96 -6.46
CA GLY A 136 -15.18 13.06 -6.48
C GLY A 136 -14.19 13.32 -7.61
N ASN A 137 -14.60 13.98 -8.72
CA ASN A 137 -13.69 14.34 -9.80
C ASN A 137 -12.72 15.44 -9.37
N THR A 138 -13.21 16.41 -8.62
CA THR A 138 -12.37 17.46 -8.04
C THR A 138 -11.44 16.86 -6.98
N ILE A 139 -11.99 16.00 -6.10
CA ILE A 139 -11.23 15.41 -4.98
C ILE A 139 -10.10 14.51 -5.50
N LYS A 140 -10.33 13.72 -6.54
CA LYS A 140 -9.30 12.83 -7.11
C LYS A 140 -8.09 13.62 -7.64
N ASP A 141 -8.30 14.84 -8.17
CA ASP A 141 -7.24 15.68 -8.70
C ASP A 141 -6.32 16.24 -7.59
N TRP A 142 -6.72 16.11 -6.33
CA TRP A 142 -5.91 16.46 -5.15
C TRP A 142 -5.01 15.33 -4.68
N LEU A 143 -5.24 14.10 -5.18
CA LEU A 143 -4.49 12.93 -4.82
C LEU A 143 -3.20 12.84 -5.64
N GLN A 144 -2.15 12.38 -5.01
CA GLN A 144 -0.84 12.24 -5.62
C GLN A 144 -0.52 10.76 -5.83
N PHE A 145 0.14 10.48 -6.95
CA PHE A 145 0.59 9.14 -7.31
C PHE A 145 2.08 9.17 -7.67
N ASP A 146 2.78 8.11 -7.34
CA ASP A 146 4.17 7.93 -7.75
C ASP A 146 4.27 7.50 -9.23
N GLU A 147 5.51 7.31 -9.71
CA GLU A 147 5.78 6.89 -11.08
C GLU A 147 5.20 5.50 -11.44
N LYS A 148 4.93 4.66 -10.43
CA LYS A 148 4.30 3.34 -10.59
C LYS A 148 2.77 3.40 -10.52
N GLY A 149 2.19 4.57 -10.24
CA GLY A 149 0.75 4.76 -10.03
C GLY A 149 0.28 4.37 -8.62
N GLN A 150 1.20 4.23 -7.68
CA GLN A 150 0.87 4.00 -6.28
C GLN A 150 0.43 5.31 -5.63
N LEU A 151 -0.67 5.26 -4.89
CA LEU A 151 -1.17 6.40 -4.14
C LEU A 151 -0.18 6.82 -3.04
N ILE A 152 0.21 8.09 -3.07
CA ILE A 152 1.01 8.72 -2.02
C ILE A 152 0.05 9.29 -0.98
N GLN A 153 0.11 8.77 0.25
CA GLN A 153 -0.66 9.30 1.37
C GLN A 153 0.03 10.55 1.92
N ASP A 154 -0.48 11.73 1.54
CA ASP A 154 -0.01 13.02 2.04
C ASP A 154 -1.20 13.84 2.58
N ASP A 155 -1.54 13.57 3.84
CA ASP A 155 -2.64 14.23 4.53
C ASP A 155 -2.46 15.75 4.62
N ALA A 156 -1.22 16.23 4.70
CA ALA A 156 -0.94 17.66 4.77
C ALA A 156 -1.23 18.37 3.45
N SER A 157 -0.81 17.77 2.34
CA SER A 157 -1.12 18.27 0.99
C SER A 157 -2.62 18.22 0.71
N PHE A 158 -3.26 17.12 1.06
CA PHE A 158 -4.72 16.96 0.89
C PHE A 158 -5.50 18.03 1.68
N LYS A 159 -5.13 18.23 2.94
CA LYS A 159 -5.73 19.30 3.77
C LYS A 159 -5.50 20.69 3.16
N GLN A 160 -4.32 20.96 2.58
CA GLN A 160 -4.06 22.24 1.93
C GLN A 160 -4.99 22.46 0.73
N HIS A 161 -5.26 21.42 -0.06
CA HIS A 161 -6.24 21.52 -1.16
C HIS A 161 -7.65 21.87 -0.68
N ILE A 162 -8.08 21.32 0.48
CA ILE A 162 -9.37 21.70 1.08
C ILE A 162 -9.35 23.20 1.46
N VAL A 163 -8.29 23.65 2.14
CA VAL A 163 -8.15 25.08 2.50
C VAL A 163 -8.21 25.97 1.27
N ASP A 164 -7.47 25.64 0.22
CA ASP A 164 -7.44 26.42 -1.02
C ASP A 164 -8.79 26.44 -1.73
N TYR A 165 -9.51 25.31 -1.73
CA TYR A 165 -10.84 25.21 -2.32
C TYR A 165 -11.84 26.09 -1.55
N VAL A 166 -11.87 26.01 -0.21
CA VAL A 166 -12.74 26.84 0.62
C VAL A 166 -12.41 28.32 0.46
N ALA A 167 -11.11 28.66 0.33
CA ALA A 167 -10.70 30.05 0.06
C ALA A 167 -11.18 30.54 -1.33
N GLN A 168 -11.20 29.66 -2.35
CA GLN A 168 -11.76 30.00 -3.67
C GLN A 168 -13.26 30.21 -3.61
N LEU A 169 -14.00 29.38 -2.85
CA LEU A 169 -15.43 29.57 -2.63
C LEU A 169 -15.68 30.94 -1.93
N ALA A 170 -14.91 31.24 -0.91
CA ALA A 170 -15.03 32.50 -0.21
C ALA A 170 -14.75 33.73 -1.12
N ALA A 171 -13.69 33.65 -1.93
CA ALA A 171 -13.36 34.72 -2.87
C ALA A 171 -14.44 34.95 -3.94
N ALA A 172 -15.14 33.87 -4.36
CA ALA A 172 -16.19 33.92 -5.37
C ALA A 172 -17.56 34.38 -4.80
N HIS A 173 -17.89 34.00 -3.56
CA HIS A 173 -19.25 34.11 -3.03
C HIS A 173 -19.38 34.98 -1.79
N ASP A 174 -18.29 35.41 -1.13
CA ASP A 174 -18.35 36.36 -0.03
C ASP A 174 -18.88 37.71 -0.53
N THR A 175 -19.87 38.21 0.14
CA THR A 175 -20.51 39.49 -0.22
C THR A 175 -20.36 40.58 0.86
N VAL A 176 -19.73 40.26 1.98
CA VAL A 176 -19.40 41.23 3.03
C VAL A 176 -18.40 42.25 2.46
N GLY A 177 -18.71 43.53 2.62
CA GLY A 177 -17.86 44.63 2.16
C GLY A 177 -17.99 44.95 0.66
N THR A 178 -18.84 44.26 -0.09
CA THR A 178 -19.07 44.60 -1.50
C THR A 178 -19.99 45.80 -1.61
N GLU A 179 -19.70 46.72 -2.56
CA GLU A 179 -20.55 47.82 -2.91
C GLU A 179 -21.85 47.31 -3.54
N ARG A 180 -22.98 47.82 -3.04
CA ARG A 180 -24.29 47.53 -3.62
C ARG A 180 -24.97 48.81 -4.03
N GLN A 181 -25.59 48.82 -5.21
CA GLN A 181 -26.42 49.91 -5.69
C GLN A 181 -27.83 49.75 -5.13
N PHE A 182 -28.26 50.73 -4.43
CA PHE A 182 -29.63 50.80 -3.85
C PHE A 182 -30.42 51.93 -4.44
N GLN A 183 -31.61 51.65 -4.97
CA GLN A 183 -32.53 52.64 -5.46
C GLN A 183 -33.40 53.14 -4.32
N THR A 184 -33.28 54.43 -3.98
CA THR A 184 -34.07 55.06 -2.95
C THR A 184 -35.51 55.27 -3.40
N THR A 185 -36.45 55.48 -2.47
CA THR A 185 -37.84 55.79 -2.75
C THR A 185 -38.02 57.07 -3.58
N SER A 186 -37.01 57.96 -3.58
CA SER A 186 -36.99 59.18 -4.41
C SER A 186 -36.46 58.93 -5.84
N GLY A 187 -36.18 57.66 -6.22
CA GLY A 187 -35.68 57.29 -7.54
C GLY A 187 -34.18 57.50 -7.76
N ARG A 188 -33.41 57.91 -6.74
CA ARG A 188 -31.96 58.06 -6.84
C ARG A 188 -31.28 56.73 -6.52
N THR A 189 -30.25 56.39 -7.30
CA THR A 189 -29.38 55.29 -6.98
C THR A 189 -28.26 55.78 -6.08
N VAL A 190 -28.04 55.10 -4.97
CA VAL A 190 -26.95 55.36 -4.02
C VAL A 190 -26.13 54.08 -3.85
N SER A 191 -24.81 54.27 -3.76
CA SER A 191 -23.91 53.17 -3.42
C SER A 191 -23.88 52.97 -1.91
N VAL A 192 -24.15 51.78 -1.46
CA VAL A 192 -24.10 51.40 -0.05
C VAL A 192 -22.91 50.48 0.16
N TYR A 193 -21.98 50.92 0.99
CA TYR A 193 -20.85 50.13 1.46
C TYR A 193 -21.21 49.55 2.84
N GLY A 194 -21.21 48.23 2.99
CA GLY A 194 -21.59 47.64 4.26
C GLY A 194 -20.59 46.64 4.74
N SER A 195 -19.82 46.97 5.76
CA SER A 195 -19.03 45.95 6.50
C SER A 195 -19.92 45.02 7.35
N ALA A 196 -21.21 45.34 7.50
CA ALA A 196 -22.17 44.62 8.33
C ALA A 196 -23.21 43.81 7.52
N TYR A 197 -23.22 43.98 6.21
CA TYR A 197 -24.18 43.30 5.33
C TYR A 197 -23.45 42.38 4.38
N GLY A 198 -23.98 41.14 4.23
CA GLY A 198 -23.48 40.18 3.32
C GLY A 198 -23.20 38.84 4.00
N TRP A 199 -22.73 37.94 3.23
CA TRP A 199 -22.37 36.57 3.63
C TRP A 199 -20.84 36.52 3.68
N LYS A 200 -20.34 35.73 4.59
CA LYS A 200 -18.94 35.39 4.67
C LYS A 200 -18.84 33.91 5.06
N ILE A 201 -18.07 33.19 4.31
CA ILE A 201 -17.79 31.80 4.63
C ILE A 201 -16.87 31.74 5.85
N ASP A 202 -17.24 30.92 6.83
CA ASP A 202 -16.38 30.58 7.96
C ASP A 202 -15.37 29.52 7.49
N GLN A 203 -14.25 29.99 6.92
CA GLN A 203 -13.26 29.12 6.30
C GLN A 203 -12.62 28.15 7.29
N ASP A 204 -12.47 28.56 8.55
CA ASP A 204 -11.90 27.70 9.60
C ASP A 204 -12.89 26.58 10.03
N GLY A 205 -14.18 26.89 9.96
CA GLY A 205 -15.24 25.94 10.29
C GLY A 205 -15.54 24.94 9.18
N GLU A 206 -15.17 25.25 7.92
CA GLU A 206 -15.36 24.36 6.75
C GLU A 206 -14.18 23.41 6.52
N VAL A 207 -13.00 23.63 7.09
CA VAL A 207 -11.78 22.81 6.98
C VAL A 207 -11.64 21.88 8.16
#